data_2d166f5f729aec3f16661035c88c8e4f
#
_entry.id   2d166f5f729aec3f16661035c88c8e4f
#
_cell.length_a   1.000
_cell.length_b   1.000
_cell.length_c   1.000
_cell.angle_alpha   90.00
_cell.angle_beta   90.00
_cell.angle_gamma   90.00
#
_symmetry.space_group_name_H-M   'P 1'
#
loop_
_entity.id
_entity.type
_entity.pdbx_description
1 polymer ?
#
loop_
_entity_poly.entity_id
_entity_poly.type
_entity_poly.pdbx_seq_one_letter_code
_entity_poly.pdbx_strand_id
1 'polypeptide(L)'
;MAAPADARKIVKKRMKRFPRFQADRFKKMNQSWRKPVGIDGRVRRKFKGSTQMPSIGYGSDKKTKFRLRNGFYKFRVQNLSDLEMLLMHNEKYAVEIAHNIGAKKRKEIVERADQLRLFVTNRFSRLRTEENE
;
A
#
# COMPACT_ATOMS: atom_id res chain seq x y z
N MET A 1 -15.34 -4.66 -15.72
CA MET A 1 -14.46 -4.91 -14.55
C MET A 1 -15.32 -5.40 -13.40
N ALA A 2 -14.82 -6.36 -12.62
CA ALA A 2 -15.53 -6.83 -11.43
C ALA A 2 -15.47 -5.76 -10.32
N ALA A 3 -16.52 -5.71 -9.49
CA ALA A 3 -16.53 -4.90 -8.28
C ALA A 3 -15.87 -5.68 -7.13
N PRO A 4 -15.31 -4.99 -6.11
CA PRO A 4 -14.74 -5.70 -4.96
C PRO A 4 -15.82 -6.43 -4.17
N ALA A 5 -15.54 -7.67 -3.76
CA ALA A 5 -16.48 -8.52 -3.01
C ALA A 5 -16.79 -7.98 -1.61
N ASP A 6 -15.87 -7.21 -1.03
CA ASP A 6 -16.02 -6.66 0.32
C ASP A 6 -15.88 -5.14 0.29
N ALA A 7 -16.96 -4.44 0.59
CA ALA A 7 -17.05 -2.98 0.57
C ALA A 7 -16.78 -2.33 1.95
N ARG A 8 -16.26 -3.06 2.95
CA ARG A 8 -15.99 -2.49 4.27
C ARG A 8 -15.02 -1.32 4.19
N LYS A 9 -15.28 -0.30 4.99
CA LYS A 9 -14.35 0.83 5.12
C LYS A 9 -13.06 0.40 5.78
N ILE A 10 -11.94 0.98 5.32
CA ILE A 10 -10.62 0.73 5.92
C ILE A 10 -10.59 1.35 7.31
N VAL A 11 -10.23 0.53 8.32
CA VAL A 11 -10.12 0.97 9.71
C VAL A 11 -8.66 1.25 10.04
N LYS A 12 -8.35 2.51 10.33
CA LYS A 12 -7.04 2.96 10.82
C LYS A 12 -7.15 3.32 12.29
N LYS A 13 -6.46 2.58 13.16
CA LYS A 13 -6.49 2.83 14.60
C LYS A 13 -5.78 4.12 14.99
N ARG A 14 -4.76 4.52 14.23
CA ARG A 14 -4.03 5.76 14.43
C ARG A 14 -3.64 6.36 13.08
N MET A 15 -3.95 7.63 12.90
CA MET A 15 -3.63 8.38 11.67
C MET A 15 -2.40 9.26 11.83
N LYS A 16 -2.06 9.65 13.06
CA LYS A 16 -0.88 10.46 13.36
C LYS A 16 0.39 9.62 13.24
N ARG A 17 1.45 10.21 12.71
CA ARG A 17 2.76 9.57 12.67
C ARG A 17 3.41 9.56 14.06
N PHE A 18 4.38 8.68 14.23
CA PHE A 18 5.23 8.65 15.41
C PHE A 18 6.53 9.42 15.10
N PRO A 19 6.66 10.72 15.49
CA PRO A 19 7.90 11.44 15.28
C PRO A 19 8.97 10.93 16.24
N ARG A 20 10.23 11.01 15.82
CA ARG A 20 11.36 10.71 16.67
C ARG A 20 11.37 11.64 17.88
N PHE A 21 11.63 11.10 19.09
CA PHE A 21 11.72 11.90 20.30
C PHE A 21 12.76 13.04 20.16
N GLN A 22 12.39 14.25 20.52
CA GLN A 22 13.16 15.50 20.41
C GLN A 22 13.43 15.98 18.97
N ALA A 23 12.81 15.38 17.94
CA ALA A 23 12.96 15.84 16.56
C ALA A 23 12.43 17.27 16.34
N ASP A 24 11.49 17.72 17.16
CA ASP A 24 10.96 19.09 17.17
C ASP A 24 11.94 20.13 17.76
N ARG A 25 12.87 19.70 18.62
CA ARG A 25 13.83 20.57 19.30
C ARG A 25 15.12 20.79 18.52
N PHE A 26 15.54 19.80 17.73
CA PHE A 26 16.82 19.81 17.02
C PHE A 26 16.61 19.88 15.51
N LYS A 27 17.01 20.97 14.89
CA LYS A 27 16.78 21.26 13.48
C LYS A 27 17.37 20.23 12.52
N LYS A 28 18.54 19.68 12.87
CA LYS A 28 19.24 18.68 12.03
C LYS A 28 18.74 17.24 12.22
N MET A 29 17.88 17.01 13.20
CA MET A 29 17.38 15.68 13.52
C MET A 29 16.22 15.32 12.57
N ASN A 30 16.33 14.19 11.88
CA ASN A 30 15.25 13.67 11.05
C ASN A 30 14.09 13.19 11.93
N GLN A 31 12.85 13.43 11.47
CA GLN A 31 11.64 13.01 12.17
C GLN A 31 11.34 11.52 12.06
N SER A 32 12.06 10.79 11.21
CA SER A 32 11.90 9.33 11.08
C SER A 32 12.09 8.64 12.42
N TRP A 33 11.16 7.77 12.77
CA TRP A 33 11.16 7.10 14.06
C TRP A 33 12.47 6.34 14.34
N ARG A 34 12.98 6.56 15.55
CA ARG A 34 14.08 5.76 16.12
C ARG A 34 13.69 5.39 17.55
N LYS A 35 13.81 4.11 17.90
CA LYS A 35 13.45 3.62 19.25
C LYS A 35 14.41 4.18 20.29
N PRO A 36 13.90 4.83 21.35
CA PRO A 36 14.75 5.27 22.48
C PRO A 36 15.41 4.07 23.16
N VAL A 37 16.70 4.21 23.52
CA VAL A 37 17.49 3.15 24.16
C VAL A 37 18.18 3.59 25.46
N GLY A 38 18.03 4.86 25.86
CA GLY A 38 18.62 5.40 27.10
C GLY A 38 18.11 4.72 28.38
N ILE A 39 18.98 4.52 29.36
CA ILE A 39 18.63 3.83 30.62
C ILE A 39 17.59 4.58 31.46
N ASP A 40 17.61 5.92 31.45
CA ASP A 40 16.69 6.77 32.22
C ASP A 40 15.68 7.49 31.33
N GLY A 41 15.55 7.11 30.07
CA GLY A 41 14.66 7.74 29.11
C GLY A 41 13.19 7.64 29.51
N ARG A 42 12.51 8.77 29.67
CA ARG A 42 11.08 8.83 30.05
C ARG A 42 10.20 8.21 28.96
N VAL A 43 10.49 8.45 27.70
CA VAL A 43 9.74 7.89 26.57
C VAL A 43 9.91 6.37 26.51
N ARG A 44 11.13 5.86 26.65
CA ARG A 44 11.39 4.41 26.70
C ARG A 44 10.63 3.73 27.83
N ARG A 45 10.60 4.37 29.01
CA ARG A 45 9.91 3.86 30.21
C ARG A 45 8.41 4.09 30.18
N LYS A 46 7.88 4.70 29.13
CA LYS A 46 6.45 4.93 28.91
C LYS A 46 5.80 5.75 30.04
N PHE A 47 6.45 6.81 30.49
CA PHE A 47 5.88 7.70 31.47
C PHE A 47 4.66 8.43 30.91
N LYS A 48 3.65 8.63 31.75
CA LYS A 48 2.44 9.36 31.44
C LYS A 48 2.77 10.81 31.03
N GLY A 49 2.15 11.30 29.96
CA GLY A 49 2.43 12.64 29.42
C GLY A 49 3.64 12.70 28.45
N SER A 50 4.39 11.61 28.29
CA SER A 50 5.47 11.53 27.32
C SER A 50 4.97 11.13 25.94
N THR A 51 5.80 11.38 24.90
CA THR A 51 5.52 10.97 23.52
C THR A 51 5.26 9.46 23.42
N GLN A 52 4.21 9.10 22.73
CA GLN A 52 3.86 7.69 22.55
C GLN A 52 4.80 7.00 21.58
N MET A 53 5.14 5.76 21.87
CA MET A 53 5.95 4.90 21.01
C MET A 53 5.07 3.97 20.17
N PRO A 54 5.51 3.59 18.95
CA PRO A 54 4.83 2.54 18.19
C PRO A 54 4.72 1.25 18.98
N SER A 55 3.56 0.62 18.92
CA SER A 55 3.33 -0.72 19.48
C SER A 55 2.48 -1.55 18.52
N ILE A 56 2.43 -2.86 18.75
CA ILE A 56 1.63 -3.78 17.93
C ILE A 56 0.15 -3.39 17.92
N GLY A 57 -0.36 -2.85 19.03
CA GLY A 57 -1.76 -2.44 19.16
C GLY A 57 -2.19 -1.32 18.19
N TYR A 58 -1.27 -0.56 17.63
CA TYR A 58 -1.55 0.47 16.61
C TYR A 58 -1.64 -0.08 15.18
N GLY A 59 -1.40 -1.36 14.96
CA GLY A 59 -1.57 -1.99 13.66
C GLY A 59 -2.99 -1.83 13.11
N SER A 60 -3.12 -1.74 11.79
CA SER A 60 -4.43 -1.67 11.15
C SER A 60 -5.26 -2.92 11.42
N ASP A 61 -6.59 -2.79 11.34
CA ASP A 61 -7.50 -3.92 11.48
C ASP A 61 -7.16 -5.01 10.43
N LYS A 62 -6.99 -6.25 10.89
CA LYS A 62 -6.62 -7.39 10.04
C LYS A 62 -7.58 -7.60 8.85
N LYS A 63 -8.85 -7.31 9.03
CA LYS A 63 -9.88 -7.47 7.99
C LYS A 63 -9.71 -6.48 6.84
N THR A 64 -9.11 -5.31 7.11
CA THR A 64 -8.93 -4.23 6.12
C THR A 64 -7.46 -3.88 5.87
N LYS A 65 -6.53 -4.61 6.51
CA LYS A 65 -5.10 -4.38 6.35
C LYS A 65 -4.66 -4.67 4.92
N PHE A 66 -3.81 -3.80 4.36
CA PHE A 66 -3.28 -3.87 2.99
C PHE A 66 -4.29 -3.64 1.87
N ARG A 67 -5.52 -3.28 2.16
CA ARG A 67 -6.50 -2.95 1.12
C ARG A 67 -6.23 -1.58 0.52
N LEU A 68 -6.45 -1.47 -0.77
CA LEU A 68 -6.49 -0.19 -1.47
C LEU A 68 -7.83 0.53 -1.22
N ARG A 69 -7.89 1.83 -1.53
CA ARG A 69 -9.13 2.62 -1.42
C ARG A 69 -10.29 2.06 -2.25
N ASN A 70 -9.98 1.46 -3.39
CA ASN A 70 -10.99 0.84 -4.25
C ASN A 70 -11.54 -0.50 -3.74
N GLY A 71 -11.06 -0.97 -2.60
CA GLY A 71 -11.53 -2.21 -1.97
C GLY A 71 -10.79 -3.48 -2.38
N PHE A 72 -9.87 -3.40 -3.31
CA PHE A 72 -9.04 -4.53 -3.73
C PHE A 72 -7.73 -4.62 -2.95
N TYR A 73 -7.16 -5.82 -2.92
CA TYR A 73 -5.76 -6.03 -2.55
C TYR A 73 -4.89 -5.91 -3.80
N LYS A 74 -3.73 -5.33 -3.67
CA LYS A 74 -2.80 -5.15 -4.77
C LYS A 74 -1.96 -6.41 -5.00
N PHE A 75 -1.86 -6.84 -6.25
CA PHE A 75 -0.97 -7.91 -6.69
C PHE A 75 -0.08 -7.41 -7.82
N ARG A 76 1.24 -7.45 -7.63
CA ARG A 76 2.21 -6.99 -8.61
C ARG A 76 2.48 -8.07 -9.65
N VAL A 77 2.29 -7.74 -10.91
CA VAL A 77 2.44 -8.65 -12.05
C VAL A 77 3.61 -8.23 -12.92
N GLN A 78 4.44 -9.18 -13.32
CA GLN A 78 5.59 -8.96 -14.22
C GLN A 78 5.41 -9.63 -15.60
N ASN A 79 4.57 -10.65 -15.69
CA ASN A 79 4.33 -11.42 -16.91
C ASN A 79 2.91 -11.99 -16.93
N LEU A 80 2.55 -12.62 -18.05
CA LEU A 80 1.24 -13.24 -18.20
C LEU A 80 1.02 -14.42 -17.24
N SER A 81 2.08 -15.17 -16.91
CA SER A 81 1.97 -16.28 -15.95
C SER A 81 1.54 -15.84 -14.57
N ASP A 82 2.08 -14.69 -14.11
CA ASP A 82 1.65 -14.10 -12.82
C ASP A 82 0.18 -13.69 -12.85
N LEU A 83 -0.27 -13.19 -14.01
CA LEU A 83 -1.66 -12.77 -14.18
C LEU A 83 -2.64 -13.96 -14.11
N GLU A 84 -2.27 -15.12 -14.66
CA GLU A 84 -3.11 -16.33 -14.63
C GLU A 84 -3.37 -16.83 -13.20
N MET A 85 -2.50 -16.51 -12.23
CA MET A 85 -2.72 -16.83 -10.83
C MET A 85 -3.95 -16.13 -10.24
N LEU A 86 -4.39 -15.04 -10.85
CA LEU A 86 -5.54 -14.25 -10.41
C LEU A 86 -6.86 -14.62 -11.11
N LEU A 87 -6.87 -15.68 -11.91
CA LEU A 87 -8.04 -16.09 -12.69
C LEU A 87 -9.33 -16.18 -11.88
N MET A 88 -9.27 -16.74 -10.66
CA MET A 88 -10.42 -16.91 -9.75
C MET A 88 -10.51 -15.83 -8.68
N HIS A 89 -9.69 -14.78 -8.74
CA HIS A 89 -9.58 -13.76 -7.69
C HIS A 89 -9.89 -12.35 -8.18
N ASN A 90 -10.68 -12.21 -9.23
CA ASN A 90 -10.98 -10.92 -9.85
C ASN A 90 -11.81 -9.96 -8.96
N GLU A 91 -12.48 -10.48 -7.94
CA GLU A 91 -13.24 -9.67 -6.96
C GLU A 91 -12.42 -9.28 -5.73
N LYS A 92 -11.25 -9.87 -5.54
CA LYS A 92 -10.41 -9.66 -4.36
C LYS A 92 -9.15 -8.88 -4.65
N TYR A 93 -8.50 -9.14 -5.77
CA TYR A 93 -7.21 -8.54 -6.12
C TYR A 93 -7.32 -7.60 -7.32
N ALA A 94 -6.55 -6.51 -7.25
CA ALA A 94 -6.28 -5.63 -8.38
C ALA A 94 -4.85 -5.87 -8.86
N VAL A 95 -4.65 -5.75 -10.16
CA VAL A 95 -3.34 -5.92 -10.79
C VAL A 95 -2.59 -4.59 -10.78
N GLU A 96 -1.32 -4.62 -10.40
CA GLU A 96 -0.38 -3.53 -10.64
C GLU A 96 0.79 -4.06 -11.47
N ILE A 97 0.99 -3.48 -12.65
CA ILE A 97 2.08 -3.90 -13.54
C ILE A 97 3.39 -3.33 -12.99
N ALA A 98 4.43 -4.17 -12.91
CA ALA A 98 5.74 -3.77 -12.40
C ALA A 98 6.33 -2.61 -13.21
N HIS A 99 7.04 -1.70 -12.55
CA HIS A 99 7.60 -0.49 -13.15
C HIS A 99 8.56 -0.77 -14.33
N ASN A 100 9.32 -1.83 -14.25
CA ASN A 100 10.35 -2.18 -15.24
C ASN A 100 9.82 -2.83 -16.53
N ILE A 101 8.51 -3.04 -16.64
CA ILE A 101 7.90 -3.68 -17.81
C ILE A 101 7.72 -2.66 -18.93
N GLY A 102 8.18 -3.01 -20.14
CA GLY A 102 8.06 -2.16 -21.34
C GLY A 102 6.63 -2.10 -21.91
N ALA A 103 6.38 -1.13 -22.80
CA ALA A 103 5.07 -0.84 -23.36
C ALA A 103 4.42 -2.05 -24.06
N LYS A 104 5.18 -2.84 -24.84
CA LYS A 104 4.67 -4.01 -25.54
C LYS A 104 4.08 -5.05 -24.57
N LYS A 105 4.84 -5.43 -23.56
CA LYS A 105 4.38 -6.39 -22.55
C LYS A 105 3.23 -5.85 -21.71
N ARG A 106 3.23 -4.53 -21.41
CA ARG A 106 2.12 -3.89 -20.69
C ARG A 106 0.81 -4.00 -21.47
N LYS A 107 0.86 -3.80 -22.78
CA LYS A 107 -0.31 -3.94 -23.65
C LYS A 107 -0.89 -5.36 -23.59
N GLU A 108 -0.03 -6.35 -23.72
CA GLU A 108 -0.42 -7.78 -23.64
C GLU A 108 -1.06 -8.11 -22.28
N ILE A 109 -0.46 -7.62 -21.18
CA ILE A 109 -0.98 -7.83 -19.82
C ILE A 109 -2.34 -7.15 -19.63
N VAL A 110 -2.51 -5.92 -20.11
CA VAL A 110 -3.78 -5.19 -20.01
C VAL A 110 -4.89 -5.88 -20.79
N GLU A 111 -4.60 -6.32 -22.02
CA GLU A 111 -5.57 -7.07 -22.84
C GLU A 111 -6.01 -8.36 -22.14
N ARG A 112 -5.07 -9.12 -21.59
CA ARG A 112 -5.39 -10.35 -20.87
C ARG A 112 -6.15 -10.08 -19.58
N ALA A 113 -5.81 -9.03 -18.85
CA ALA A 113 -6.53 -8.62 -17.63
C ALA A 113 -7.99 -8.25 -17.95
N ASP A 114 -8.24 -7.57 -19.06
CA ASP A 114 -9.59 -7.25 -19.51
C ASP A 114 -10.40 -8.52 -19.81
N GLN A 115 -9.80 -9.51 -20.46
CA GLN A 115 -10.43 -10.82 -20.70
C GLN A 115 -10.80 -11.54 -19.40
N LEU A 116 -9.95 -11.43 -18.37
CA LEU A 116 -10.17 -12.04 -17.06
C LEU A 116 -11.02 -11.18 -16.11
N ARG A 117 -11.45 -10.01 -16.55
CA ARG A 117 -12.21 -9.01 -15.75
C ARG A 117 -11.46 -8.49 -14.53
N LEU A 118 -10.14 -8.46 -14.58
CA LEU A 118 -9.30 -7.92 -13.52
C LEU A 118 -9.20 -6.39 -13.60
N PHE A 119 -9.20 -5.73 -12.46
CA PHE A 119 -8.94 -4.30 -12.39
C PHE A 119 -7.43 -4.05 -12.42
N VAL A 120 -6.97 -3.20 -13.33
CA VAL A 120 -5.55 -2.82 -13.44
C VAL A 120 -5.38 -1.38 -12.95
N THR A 121 -4.59 -1.18 -11.91
CA THR A 121 -4.42 0.14 -11.26
C THR A 121 -3.67 1.15 -12.14
N ASN A 122 -2.71 0.68 -12.92
CA ASN A 122 -1.84 1.51 -13.77
C ASN A 122 -1.97 1.16 -15.27
N ARG A 123 -3.19 0.88 -15.72
CA ARG A 123 -3.44 0.40 -17.09
C ARG A 123 -2.97 1.34 -18.21
N PHE A 124 -2.97 2.65 -17.97
CA PHE A 124 -2.58 3.65 -18.97
C PHE A 124 -1.10 4.04 -18.91
N SER A 125 -0.35 3.54 -17.94
CA SER A 125 1.08 3.84 -17.81
C SER A 125 1.88 3.30 -19.00
N ARG A 126 2.71 4.15 -19.60
CA ARG A 126 3.54 3.82 -20.76
C ARG A 126 2.76 3.39 -22.01
N LEU A 127 1.46 3.53 -22.02
CA LEU A 127 0.62 3.30 -23.20
C LEU A 127 0.11 4.63 -23.70
N ARG A 128 0.29 4.90 -25.01
CA ARG A 128 -0.27 6.08 -25.69
C ARG A 128 -1.51 5.67 -26.46
N THR A 129 -2.55 6.50 -26.37
CA THR A 129 -3.74 6.40 -27.22
C THR A 129 -3.71 7.54 -28.23
N GLU A 130 -4.42 7.40 -29.34
CA GLU A 130 -4.50 8.43 -30.38
C GLU A 130 -5.05 9.77 -29.83
N GLU A 131 -5.81 9.72 -28.75
CA GLU A 131 -6.34 10.92 -28.07
C GLU A 131 -5.28 11.71 -27.27
N ASN A 132 -4.09 11.14 -27.08
CA ASN A 132 -3.00 11.73 -26.29
C ASN A 132 -1.81 12.21 -27.15
N GLU A 133 -1.96 12.26 -28.48
CA GLU A 133 -0.99 12.86 -29.40
C GLU A 133 -1.27 14.40 -29.62
#